data_d63095e8dfc63332a8b6b70d29db3efe
#
_entry.id   d63095e8dfc63332a8b6b70d29db3efe
#
_cell.length_a   1.000
_cell.length_b   1.000
_cell.length_c   1.000
_cell.angle_alpha   90.00
_cell.angle_beta   90.00
_cell.angle_gamma   90.00
#
_symmetry.space_group_name_H-M   'P 1'
#
loop_
_entity.id
_entity.type
_entity.pdbx_description
1 polymer ?
#
loop_
_entity_poly.entity_id
_entity_poly.type
_entity_poly.pdbx_seq_one_letter_code
_entity_poly.pdbx_strand_id
1 'polypeptide(L)'
;MLFRSKQRNAIKVVSADGAKWIASCIEEYCPNAVRCIDPFHVVEWVNEALSKVRIDSWNDAKKNAAPAAKRKVGSPPKGTAPKDTTASEIKGSKYALGKNPENLTANQQAKLELIAKTDKRLWRAYQLKEELRTVFKLDKETGQKQLNHWIKWAQHCRIPAFVELQRKIRRHYDAILSTLESGISNARIEAVNNKIKLSIRMAFGFRNIDNMIDMIMLRCSDLEVPLPWSW
;
A
#
# COMPACT_ATOMS: atom_id res chain seq x y z
N MET A 1 -26.93 -7.34 15.56
CA MET A 1 -27.02 -6.99 14.13
C MET A 1 -27.22 -5.50 13.99
N LEU A 2 -26.22 -4.73 13.53
CA LEU A 2 -26.20 -3.27 13.57
C LEU A 2 -27.14 -2.58 12.56
N PHE A 3 -27.48 -3.24 11.46
CA PHE A 3 -28.33 -2.66 10.41
C PHE A 3 -29.58 -3.48 10.15
N ARG A 4 -30.73 -2.80 10.04
CA ARG A 4 -32.00 -3.42 9.64
C ARG A 4 -31.99 -3.75 8.13
N SER A 5 -32.81 -4.69 7.68
CA SER A 5 -32.89 -5.11 6.27
C SER A 5 -33.08 -3.95 5.27
N LYS A 6 -33.94 -2.99 5.60
CA LYS A 6 -34.15 -1.78 4.79
C LYS A 6 -32.88 -0.95 4.61
N GLN A 7 -32.07 -0.82 5.68
CA GLN A 7 -30.82 -0.06 5.63
C GLN A 7 -29.78 -0.78 4.79
N ARG A 8 -29.67 -2.10 4.90
CA ARG A 8 -28.74 -2.92 4.08
C ARG A 8 -29.08 -2.84 2.59
N ASN A 9 -30.36 -2.91 2.24
CA ASN A 9 -30.81 -2.80 0.85
C ASN A 9 -30.62 -1.37 0.25
N ALA A 10 -30.49 -0.38 1.09
CA ALA A 10 -30.23 1.01 0.68
C ALA A 10 -28.75 1.30 0.41
N ILE A 11 -27.84 0.42 0.82
CA ILE A 11 -26.40 0.57 0.57
C ILE A 11 -26.13 0.36 -0.93
N LYS A 12 -25.60 1.38 -1.59
CA LYS A 12 -25.30 1.36 -3.04
C LYS A 12 -23.85 0.97 -3.34
N VAL A 13 -22.91 1.33 -2.47
CA VAL A 13 -21.47 1.10 -2.67
C VAL A 13 -20.82 0.69 -1.36
N VAL A 14 -19.96 -0.32 -1.41
CA VAL A 14 -19.14 -0.76 -0.29
C VAL A 14 -17.69 -0.81 -0.70
N SER A 15 -16.85 -0.01 -0.05
CA SER A 15 -15.40 -0.08 -0.20
C SER A 15 -14.80 -0.95 0.89
N ALA A 16 -13.98 -1.93 0.48
CA ALA A 16 -13.37 -2.88 1.39
C ALA A 16 -12.00 -3.34 0.87
N ASP A 17 -11.25 -4.03 1.74
CA ASP A 17 -10.04 -4.71 1.30
C ASP A 17 -10.34 -5.95 0.41
N GLY A 18 -9.28 -6.59 -0.11
CA GLY A 18 -9.40 -7.72 -1.03
C GLY A 18 -9.69 -9.08 -0.38
N ALA A 19 -10.16 -9.14 0.88
CA ALA A 19 -10.42 -10.40 1.56
C ALA A 19 -11.67 -11.11 0.99
N LYS A 20 -11.58 -12.42 0.78
CA LYS A 20 -12.66 -13.21 0.19
C LYS A 20 -13.92 -13.22 1.06
N TRP A 21 -13.76 -13.35 2.38
CA TRP A 21 -14.89 -13.40 3.31
C TRP A 21 -15.69 -12.10 3.32
N ILE A 22 -15.02 -10.95 3.11
CA ILE A 22 -15.70 -9.65 2.99
C ILE A 22 -16.56 -9.62 1.72
N ALA A 23 -16.04 -10.17 0.61
CA ALA A 23 -16.80 -10.28 -0.62
C ALA A 23 -18.10 -11.07 -0.41
N SER A 24 -18.00 -12.24 0.21
CA SER A 24 -19.17 -13.09 0.51
C SER A 24 -20.17 -12.40 1.46
N CYS A 25 -19.67 -11.68 2.47
CA CYS A 25 -20.54 -10.90 3.35
C CYS A 25 -21.27 -9.76 2.60
N ILE A 26 -20.59 -9.07 1.67
CA ILE A 26 -21.23 -8.01 0.87
C ILE A 26 -22.32 -8.61 -0.01
N GLU A 27 -22.06 -9.71 -0.69
CA GLU A 27 -23.03 -10.42 -1.53
C GLU A 27 -24.25 -10.89 -0.73
N GLU A 28 -24.04 -11.41 0.48
CA GLU A 28 -25.11 -11.91 1.35
C GLU A 28 -25.94 -10.81 2.00
N TYR A 29 -25.27 -9.77 2.52
CA TYR A 29 -25.94 -8.77 3.37
C TYR A 29 -26.25 -7.44 2.68
N CYS A 30 -25.62 -7.16 1.53
CA CYS A 30 -25.80 -5.91 0.78
C CYS A 30 -25.98 -6.21 -0.72
N PRO A 31 -27.04 -6.93 -1.13
CA PRO A 31 -27.19 -7.45 -2.50
C PRO A 31 -27.25 -6.37 -3.58
N ASN A 32 -27.65 -5.14 -3.21
CA ASN A 32 -27.74 -4.00 -4.13
C ASN A 32 -26.44 -3.17 -4.17
N ALA A 33 -25.42 -3.53 -3.41
CA ALA A 33 -24.20 -2.75 -3.28
C ALA A 33 -23.16 -3.15 -4.34
N VAL A 34 -22.61 -2.16 -5.00
CA VAL A 34 -21.42 -2.33 -5.85
C VAL A 34 -20.20 -2.39 -4.96
N ARG A 35 -19.42 -3.46 -5.12
CA ARG A 35 -18.17 -3.63 -4.38
C ARG A 35 -17.06 -2.83 -5.03
N CYS A 36 -16.41 -1.98 -4.24
CA CYS A 36 -15.18 -1.28 -4.58
C CYS A 36 -14.01 -1.85 -3.77
N ILE A 37 -12.81 -1.83 -4.35
CA ILE A 37 -11.58 -2.15 -3.62
C ILE A 37 -10.87 -0.87 -3.22
N ASP A 38 -10.33 -0.83 -2.00
CA ASP A 38 -9.58 0.33 -1.58
C ASP A 38 -8.26 0.45 -2.37
N PRO A 39 -7.99 1.58 -3.05
CA PRO A 39 -6.75 1.83 -3.77
C PRO A 39 -5.50 1.63 -2.92
N PHE A 40 -5.56 1.95 -1.61
CA PHE A 40 -4.46 1.78 -0.68
C PHE A 40 -3.98 0.33 -0.62
N HIS A 41 -4.90 -0.63 -0.53
CA HIS A 41 -4.55 -2.06 -0.50
C HIS A 41 -3.95 -2.55 -1.82
N VAL A 42 -4.39 -2.02 -2.96
CA VAL A 42 -3.78 -2.35 -4.25
C VAL A 42 -2.33 -1.83 -4.32
N VAL A 43 -2.09 -0.61 -3.83
CA VAL A 43 -0.74 -0.04 -3.72
C VAL A 43 0.12 -0.83 -2.71
N GLU A 44 -0.46 -1.30 -1.62
CA GLU A 44 0.23 -2.17 -0.66
C GLU A 44 0.69 -3.48 -1.31
N TRP A 45 -0.18 -4.15 -2.05
CA TRP A 45 0.18 -5.40 -2.76
C TRP A 45 1.33 -5.22 -3.74
N VAL A 46 1.35 -4.11 -4.48
CA VAL A 46 2.45 -3.86 -5.42
C VAL A 46 3.75 -3.52 -4.69
N ASN A 47 3.68 -2.82 -3.55
CA ASN A 47 4.85 -2.56 -2.71
C ASN A 47 5.42 -3.83 -2.09
N GLU A 48 4.57 -4.78 -1.68
CA GLU A 48 4.98 -6.10 -1.23
C GLU A 48 5.69 -6.89 -2.32
N ALA A 49 5.11 -6.91 -3.54
CA ALA A 49 5.72 -7.57 -4.69
C ALA A 49 7.10 -6.95 -5.02
N LEU A 50 7.20 -5.63 -5.03
CA LEU A 50 8.46 -4.91 -5.24
C LEU A 50 9.50 -5.23 -4.15
N SER A 51 9.06 -5.32 -2.88
CA SER A 51 9.93 -5.69 -1.77
C SER A 51 10.49 -7.10 -1.92
N LYS A 52 9.69 -8.06 -2.40
CA LYS A 52 10.18 -9.43 -2.71
C LYS A 52 11.28 -9.37 -3.77
N VAL A 53 11.04 -8.67 -4.88
CA VAL A 53 12.04 -8.51 -5.95
C VAL A 53 13.33 -7.87 -5.43
N ARG A 54 13.22 -6.82 -4.61
CA ARG A 54 14.38 -6.15 -4.00
C ARG A 54 15.19 -7.10 -3.12
N ILE A 55 14.52 -7.95 -2.32
CA ILE A 55 15.19 -8.94 -1.46
C ILE A 55 15.90 -9.99 -2.31
N ASP A 56 15.25 -10.48 -3.38
CA ASP A 56 15.86 -11.43 -4.31
C ASP A 56 17.10 -10.82 -4.99
N SER A 57 16.98 -9.60 -5.52
CA SER A 57 18.11 -8.87 -6.13
C SER A 57 19.26 -8.65 -5.13
N TRP A 58 18.96 -8.33 -3.88
CA TRP A 58 19.96 -8.19 -2.84
C TRP A 58 20.67 -9.52 -2.53
N ASN A 59 19.91 -10.62 -2.45
CA ASN A 59 20.49 -11.95 -2.21
C ASN A 59 21.37 -12.39 -3.40
N ASP A 60 20.94 -12.12 -4.63
CA ASP A 60 21.70 -12.42 -5.84
C ASP A 60 23.01 -11.61 -5.89
N ALA A 61 22.93 -10.30 -5.58
CA ALA A 61 24.11 -9.45 -5.49
C ALA A 61 25.11 -9.93 -4.42
N LYS A 62 24.62 -10.43 -3.27
CA LYS A 62 25.47 -11.02 -2.24
C LYS A 62 26.17 -12.32 -2.66
N LYS A 63 25.47 -13.17 -3.42
CA LYS A 63 26.06 -14.42 -3.92
C LYS A 63 27.13 -14.15 -4.98
N ASN A 64 26.93 -13.13 -5.79
CA ASN A 64 27.85 -12.74 -6.86
C ASN A 64 29.02 -11.88 -6.36
N ALA A 65 28.95 -11.39 -5.11
CA ALA A 65 30.05 -10.71 -4.47
C ALA A 65 31.21 -11.70 -4.24
N ALA A 66 32.44 -11.33 -4.63
CA ALA A 66 33.60 -12.14 -4.37
C ALA A 66 33.69 -12.50 -2.86
N PRO A 67 34.08 -13.74 -2.51
CA PRO A 67 34.17 -14.13 -1.11
C PRO A 67 35.11 -13.16 -0.40
N ALA A 68 34.54 -12.41 0.56
CA ALA A 68 35.36 -11.51 1.38
C ALA A 68 36.48 -12.29 2.00
N ALA A 69 37.74 -11.88 1.76
CA ALA A 69 38.91 -12.50 2.31
C ALA A 69 38.66 -12.74 3.80
N LYS A 70 38.90 -13.99 4.27
CA LYS A 70 38.63 -14.41 5.66
C LYS A 70 39.24 -13.37 6.60
N ARG A 71 38.37 -12.65 7.34
CA ARG A 71 38.78 -11.62 8.28
C ARG A 71 39.72 -12.22 9.31
N LYS A 72 40.95 -11.74 9.37
CA LYS A 72 41.85 -11.96 10.52
C LYS A 72 41.20 -11.30 11.74
N VAL A 73 41.30 -11.97 12.88
CA VAL A 73 40.79 -11.52 14.17
C VAL A 73 41.37 -10.13 14.49
N GLY A 74 40.52 -9.14 14.59
CA GLY A 74 40.83 -7.75 14.85
C GLY A 74 39.86 -6.86 14.07
N SER A 75 38.99 -6.10 14.76
CA SER A 75 38.03 -5.22 14.09
C SER A 75 38.77 -4.12 13.32
N PRO A 76 38.61 -4.01 12.00
CA PRO A 76 39.15 -2.87 11.27
C PRO A 76 38.47 -1.57 11.72
N PRO A 77 39.20 -0.43 11.70
CA PRO A 77 38.63 0.85 12.00
C PRO A 77 37.38 1.13 11.13
N LYS A 78 36.37 1.79 11.70
CA LYS A 78 35.15 2.18 10.98
C LYS A 78 35.56 2.98 9.71
N GLY A 79 35.41 2.37 8.53
CA GLY A 79 35.64 3.06 7.26
C GLY A 79 36.44 2.33 6.19
N THR A 80 37.11 1.21 6.48
CA THR A 80 38.07 0.58 5.57
C THR A 80 37.69 -0.78 4.98
N ALA A 81 36.48 -1.29 5.22
CA ALA A 81 36.00 -2.47 4.48
C ALA A 81 35.54 -2.01 3.08
N PRO A 82 35.99 -2.64 1.97
CA PRO A 82 35.38 -2.40 0.67
C PRO A 82 33.90 -2.80 0.81
N LYS A 83 33.03 -1.79 0.81
CA LYS A 83 31.58 -2.02 0.76
C LYS A 83 31.33 -2.65 -0.59
N ASP A 84 30.77 -3.84 -0.59
CA ASP A 84 30.14 -4.39 -1.78
C ASP A 84 29.02 -3.41 -2.17
N THR A 85 29.38 -2.47 -3.06
CA THR A 85 28.60 -1.27 -3.34
C THR A 85 27.22 -1.65 -3.81
N THR A 86 27.09 -2.63 -4.70
CA THR A 86 25.82 -3.03 -5.31
C THR A 86 24.84 -3.62 -4.27
N ALA A 87 25.26 -4.57 -3.45
CA ALA A 87 24.39 -5.18 -2.44
C ALA A 87 23.98 -4.16 -1.35
N SER A 88 24.91 -3.29 -0.93
CA SER A 88 24.63 -2.23 0.05
C SER A 88 23.63 -1.20 -0.50
N GLU A 89 23.74 -0.85 -1.76
CA GLU A 89 22.88 0.11 -2.43
C GLU A 89 21.46 -0.44 -2.64
N ILE A 90 21.33 -1.71 -3.09
CA ILE A 90 20.02 -2.39 -3.18
C ILE A 90 19.36 -2.47 -1.80
N LYS A 91 20.11 -2.80 -0.75
CA LYS A 91 19.60 -2.81 0.63
C LYS A 91 19.10 -1.43 1.05
N GLY A 92 19.87 -0.38 0.79
CA GLY A 92 19.58 1.02 1.14
C GLY A 92 18.50 1.69 0.28
N SER A 93 18.03 1.04 -0.78
CA SER A 93 17.03 1.61 -1.71
C SER A 93 15.57 1.40 -1.28
N LYS A 94 15.31 0.67 -0.20
CA LYS A 94 13.93 0.33 0.26
C LYS A 94 12.99 1.54 0.26
N TYR A 95 13.43 2.64 0.87
CA TYR A 95 12.60 3.85 0.97
C TYR A 95 12.48 4.61 -0.35
N ALA A 96 13.52 4.60 -1.19
CA ALA A 96 13.49 5.21 -2.51
C ALA A 96 12.49 4.48 -3.43
N LEU A 97 12.50 3.16 -3.42
CA LEU A 97 11.59 2.32 -4.21
C LEU A 97 10.13 2.41 -3.73
N GLY A 98 9.89 2.59 -2.41
CA GLY A 98 8.55 2.68 -1.84
C GLY A 98 7.90 4.06 -1.95
N LYS A 99 8.69 5.13 -2.03
CA LYS A 99 8.18 6.50 -2.16
C LYS A 99 7.63 6.79 -3.57
N ASN A 100 6.75 7.79 -3.61
CA ASN A 100 6.31 8.36 -4.88
C ASN A 100 7.44 9.21 -5.50
N PRO A 101 7.59 9.22 -6.84
CA PRO A 101 8.63 9.99 -7.53
C PRO A 101 8.67 11.47 -7.14
N GLU A 102 7.48 12.05 -6.91
CA GLU A 102 7.31 13.47 -6.55
C GLU A 102 7.94 13.82 -5.18
N ASN A 103 8.10 12.82 -4.31
CA ASN A 103 8.57 12.99 -2.92
C ASN A 103 9.99 12.49 -2.70
N LEU A 104 10.71 12.17 -3.77
CA LEU A 104 12.09 11.68 -3.68
C LEU A 104 13.05 12.82 -3.35
N THR A 105 13.99 12.55 -2.44
CA THR A 105 15.15 13.43 -2.24
C THR A 105 16.20 13.17 -3.32
N ALA A 106 17.10 14.14 -3.56
CA ALA A 106 18.18 13.98 -4.54
C ALA A 106 19.00 12.69 -4.35
N ASN A 107 19.32 12.34 -3.08
CA ASN A 107 20.02 11.09 -2.76
C ASN A 107 19.21 9.84 -3.10
N GLN A 108 17.87 9.88 -2.95
CA GLN A 108 17.00 8.77 -3.30
C GLN A 108 16.86 8.62 -4.80
N GLN A 109 16.81 9.72 -5.53
CA GLN A 109 16.78 9.73 -6.98
C GLN A 109 18.08 9.16 -7.56
N ALA A 110 19.25 9.57 -7.07
CA ALA A 110 20.53 9.02 -7.48
C ALA A 110 20.61 7.49 -7.25
N LYS A 111 20.03 6.99 -6.16
CA LYS A 111 19.93 5.52 -5.92
C LYS A 111 19.06 4.82 -6.94
N LEU A 112 17.93 5.40 -7.35
CA LEU A 112 17.06 4.83 -8.38
C LEU A 112 17.75 4.82 -9.75
N GLU A 113 18.46 5.88 -10.10
CA GLU A 113 19.24 5.95 -11.35
C GLU A 113 20.34 4.88 -11.38
N LEU A 114 20.99 4.64 -10.24
CA LEU A 114 21.96 3.55 -10.13
C LEU A 114 21.31 2.18 -10.34
N ILE A 115 20.16 1.92 -9.71
CA ILE A 115 19.39 0.68 -9.91
C ILE A 115 18.98 0.53 -11.37
N ALA A 116 18.54 1.59 -12.03
CA ALA A 116 18.18 1.55 -13.45
C ALA A 116 19.34 1.10 -14.34
N LYS A 117 20.58 1.42 -13.96
CA LYS A 117 21.81 1.03 -14.68
C LYS A 117 22.28 -0.37 -14.30
N THR A 118 22.17 -0.77 -13.04
CA THR A 118 22.80 -1.99 -12.50
C THR A 118 21.87 -3.18 -12.43
N ASP A 119 20.57 -2.98 -12.14
CA ASP A 119 19.58 -4.06 -11.96
C ASP A 119 18.32 -3.80 -12.79
N LYS A 120 18.34 -4.25 -14.03
CA LYS A 120 17.21 -4.11 -14.96
C LYS A 120 15.94 -4.82 -14.50
N ARG A 121 16.06 -5.89 -13.68
CA ARG A 121 14.91 -6.63 -13.11
C ARG A 121 14.22 -5.81 -12.04
N LEU A 122 14.98 -5.27 -11.09
CA LEU A 122 14.47 -4.43 -10.01
C LEU A 122 13.91 -3.11 -10.57
N TRP A 123 14.59 -2.52 -11.56
CA TRP A 123 14.11 -1.32 -12.25
C TRP A 123 12.76 -1.55 -12.94
N ARG A 124 12.60 -2.67 -13.66
CA ARG A 124 11.31 -3.03 -14.29
C ARG A 124 10.21 -3.23 -13.26
N ALA A 125 10.52 -3.84 -12.11
CA ALA A 125 9.58 -3.99 -11.01
C ALA A 125 9.14 -2.64 -10.44
N TYR A 126 10.06 -1.68 -10.32
CA TYR A 126 9.75 -0.31 -9.93
C TYR A 126 8.84 0.40 -10.94
N GLN A 127 9.11 0.27 -12.23
CA GLN A 127 8.27 0.85 -13.29
C GLN A 127 6.84 0.27 -13.24
N LEU A 128 6.70 -1.06 -13.08
CA LEU A 128 5.40 -1.71 -12.92
C LEU A 128 4.63 -1.19 -11.69
N LYS A 129 5.33 -0.91 -10.58
CA LYS A 129 4.72 -0.33 -9.38
C LYS A 129 4.20 1.09 -9.67
N GLU A 130 5.00 1.93 -10.31
CA GLU A 130 4.59 3.31 -10.62
C GLU A 130 3.42 3.35 -11.59
N GLU A 131 3.43 2.52 -12.62
CA GLU A 131 2.33 2.47 -13.58
C GLU A 131 1.00 2.05 -12.92
N LEU A 132 1.01 1.01 -12.07
CA LEU A 132 -0.21 0.62 -11.36
C LEU A 132 -0.72 1.73 -10.42
N ARG A 133 0.19 2.46 -9.77
CA ARG A 133 -0.16 3.59 -8.92
C ARG A 133 -0.87 4.70 -9.69
N THR A 134 -0.46 4.96 -10.92
CA THR A 134 -1.06 6.02 -11.75
C THR A 134 -2.46 5.69 -12.22
N VAL A 135 -2.82 4.41 -12.35
CA VAL A 135 -4.18 3.96 -12.75
C VAL A 135 -5.25 4.63 -11.89
N PHE A 136 -5.05 4.72 -10.58
CA PHE A 136 -6.03 5.30 -9.65
C PHE A 136 -6.10 6.84 -9.68
N LYS A 137 -5.28 7.49 -10.48
CA LYS A 137 -5.34 8.95 -10.70
C LYS A 137 -6.06 9.32 -11.99
N LEU A 138 -6.45 8.34 -12.77
CA LEU A 138 -7.08 8.51 -14.09
C LEU A 138 -8.60 8.37 -13.98
N ASP A 139 -9.31 8.89 -14.98
CA ASP A 139 -10.72 8.61 -15.18
C ASP A 139 -10.97 7.13 -15.52
N LYS A 140 -12.24 6.70 -15.42
CA LYS A 140 -12.64 5.30 -15.60
C LYS A 140 -12.15 4.70 -16.93
N GLU A 141 -12.37 5.41 -18.05
CA GLU A 141 -12.03 4.85 -19.38
C GLU A 141 -10.52 4.74 -19.61
N THR A 142 -9.78 5.79 -19.28
CA THR A 142 -8.32 5.81 -19.39
C THR A 142 -7.70 4.84 -18.38
N GLY A 143 -8.19 4.82 -17.16
CA GLY A 143 -7.75 3.90 -16.11
C GLY A 143 -7.99 2.44 -16.47
N GLN A 144 -9.12 2.11 -17.11
CA GLN A 144 -9.39 0.76 -17.61
C GLN A 144 -8.40 0.35 -18.70
N LYS A 145 -8.11 1.23 -19.67
CA LYS A 145 -7.12 0.96 -20.74
C LYS A 145 -5.73 0.75 -20.12
N GLN A 146 -5.33 1.61 -19.20
CA GLN A 146 -4.04 1.53 -18.51
C GLN A 146 -3.93 0.26 -17.65
N LEU A 147 -4.99 -0.11 -16.92
CA LEU A 147 -5.03 -1.35 -16.15
C LEU A 147 -4.88 -2.59 -17.03
N ASN A 148 -5.55 -2.61 -18.18
CA ASN A 148 -5.43 -3.70 -19.15
C ASN A 148 -4.02 -3.79 -19.74
N HIS A 149 -3.40 -2.65 -20.05
CA HIS A 149 -2.00 -2.59 -20.48
C HIS A 149 -1.07 -3.15 -19.39
N TRP A 150 -1.23 -2.67 -18.16
CA TRP A 150 -0.45 -3.13 -17.01
C TRP A 150 -0.58 -4.64 -16.78
N ILE A 151 -1.79 -5.20 -16.86
CA ILE A 151 -2.04 -6.63 -16.70
C ILE A 151 -1.26 -7.44 -17.75
N LYS A 152 -1.28 -7.01 -19.02
CA LYS A 152 -0.52 -7.66 -20.10
C LYS A 152 0.98 -7.56 -19.84
N TRP A 153 1.48 -6.39 -19.46
CA TRP A 153 2.89 -6.18 -19.20
C TRP A 153 3.36 -7.01 -18.00
N ALA A 154 2.64 -7.00 -16.90
CA ALA A 154 2.98 -7.78 -15.70
C ALA A 154 2.95 -9.31 -15.97
N GLN A 155 2.04 -9.77 -16.82
CA GLN A 155 1.96 -11.18 -17.21
C GLN A 155 3.24 -11.66 -17.93
N HIS A 156 3.86 -10.82 -18.73
CA HIS A 156 5.03 -11.15 -19.56
C HIS A 156 6.36 -10.61 -19.01
N CYS A 157 6.36 -9.99 -17.82
CA CYS A 157 7.54 -9.32 -17.27
C CYS A 157 8.66 -10.28 -16.80
N ARG A 158 8.37 -11.59 -16.69
CA ARG A 158 9.30 -12.63 -16.18
C ARG A 158 9.76 -12.41 -14.73
N ILE A 159 8.96 -11.69 -13.92
CA ILE A 159 9.20 -11.47 -12.51
C ILE A 159 8.09 -12.21 -11.73
N PRO A 160 8.38 -13.36 -11.07
CA PRO A 160 7.36 -14.21 -10.46
C PRO A 160 6.41 -13.46 -9.52
N ALA A 161 6.93 -12.58 -8.67
CA ALA A 161 6.13 -11.79 -7.73
C ALA A 161 5.10 -10.88 -8.45
N PHE A 162 5.44 -10.32 -9.61
CA PHE A 162 4.52 -9.50 -10.40
C PHE A 162 3.55 -10.32 -11.24
N VAL A 163 3.94 -11.52 -11.67
CA VAL A 163 3.02 -12.47 -12.34
C VAL A 163 1.95 -12.94 -11.35
N GLU A 164 2.30 -13.21 -10.09
CA GLU A 164 1.34 -13.53 -9.04
C GLU A 164 0.43 -12.34 -8.71
N LEU A 165 1.02 -11.14 -8.59
CA LEU A 165 0.27 -9.90 -8.37
C LEU A 165 -0.74 -9.66 -9.49
N GLN A 166 -0.36 -9.85 -10.75
CA GLN A 166 -1.25 -9.70 -11.90
C GLN A 166 -2.47 -10.63 -11.78
N ARG A 167 -2.27 -11.89 -11.37
CA ARG A 167 -3.38 -12.82 -11.13
C ARG A 167 -4.31 -12.34 -10.01
N LYS A 168 -3.75 -11.73 -8.95
CA LYS A 168 -4.51 -11.12 -7.87
C LYS A 168 -5.31 -9.90 -8.36
N ILE A 169 -4.69 -9.00 -9.11
CA ILE A 169 -5.35 -7.83 -9.72
C ILE A 169 -6.48 -8.26 -10.65
N ARG A 170 -6.26 -9.27 -11.49
CA ARG A 170 -7.30 -9.78 -12.40
C ARG A 170 -8.52 -10.33 -11.67
N ARG A 171 -8.34 -10.98 -10.51
CA ARG A 171 -9.46 -11.45 -9.67
C ARG A 171 -10.30 -10.32 -9.08
N HIS A 172 -9.72 -9.14 -8.90
CA HIS A 172 -10.37 -7.96 -8.36
C HIS A 172 -10.66 -6.89 -9.43
N TYR A 173 -10.61 -7.29 -10.71
CA TYR A 173 -10.70 -6.37 -11.83
C TYR A 173 -11.95 -5.50 -11.79
N ASP A 174 -13.13 -6.10 -11.65
CA ASP A 174 -14.41 -5.39 -11.61
C ASP A 174 -14.50 -4.45 -10.40
N ALA A 175 -14.02 -4.89 -9.24
CA ALA A 175 -13.99 -4.05 -8.04
C ALA A 175 -13.02 -2.85 -8.18
N ILE A 176 -11.91 -3.00 -8.92
CA ILE A 176 -11.00 -1.91 -9.25
C ILE A 176 -11.67 -0.92 -10.20
N LEU A 177 -12.38 -1.40 -11.22
CA LEU A 177 -13.12 -0.53 -12.15
C LEU A 177 -14.23 0.25 -11.42
N SER A 178 -14.96 -0.42 -10.52
CA SER A 178 -15.96 0.23 -9.68
C SER A 178 -15.36 1.30 -8.78
N THR A 179 -14.13 1.10 -8.33
CA THR A 179 -13.39 2.12 -7.55
C THR A 179 -13.04 3.33 -8.41
N LEU A 180 -12.58 3.13 -9.64
CA LEU A 180 -12.28 4.22 -10.58
C LEU A 180 -13.54 5.04 -10.91
N GLU A 181 -14.68 4.38 -11.01
CA GLU A 181 -15.96 5.04 -11.28
C GLU A 181 -16.49 5.84 -10.09
N SER A 182 -16.44 5.23 -8.89
CA SER A 182 -17.01 5.83 -7.69
C SER A 182 -16.10 6.87 -7.03
N GLY A 183 -14.79 6.80 -7.25
CA GLY A 183 -13.78 7.62 -6.57
C GLY A 183 -13.70 7.40 -5.06
N ILE A 184 -14.36 6.36 -4.53
CA ILE A 184 -14.44 6.08 -3.09
C ILE A 184 -13.16 5.40 -2.61
N SER A 185 -12.62 5.89 -1.51
CA SER A 185 -11.50 5.29 -0.79
C SER A 185 -11.82 5.19 0.71
N ASN A 186 -11.08 4.33 1.42
CA ASN A 186 -11.21 4.18 2.87
C ASN A 186 -10.52 5.31 3.66
N ALA A 187 -9.96 6.32 3.01
CA ALA A 187 -9.21 7.40 3.65
C ALA A 187 -10.01 8.11 4.77
N ARG A 188 -11.32 8.32 4.58
CA ARG A 188 -12.19 8.92 5.62
C ARG A 188 -12.31 8.00 6.85
N ILE A 189 -12.48 6.70 6.64
CA ILE A 189 -12.58 5.70 7.73
C ILE A 189 -11.24 5.61 8.46
N GLU A 190 -10.13 5.61 7.73
CA GLU A 190 -8.78 5.61 8.33
C GLU A 190 -8.54 6.88 9.17
N ALA A 191 -8.96 8.05 8.68
CA ALA A 191 -8.86 9.29 9.44
C ALA A 191 -9.65 9.22 10.75
N VAL A 192 -10.88 8.69 10.71
CA VAL A 192 -11.71 8.48 11.93
C VAL A 192 -11.04 7.47 12.86
N ASN A 193 -10.58 6.34 12.35
CA ASN A 193 -9.88 5.33 13.15
C ASN A 193 -8.60 5.89 13.81
N ASN A 194 -7.88 6.78 13.14
CA ASN A 194 -6.72 7.45 13.72
C ASN A 194 -7.12 8.44 14.82
N LYS A 195 -8.23 9.18 14.65
CA LYS A 195 -8.78 10.03 15.71
C LYS A 195 -9.18 9.19 16.94
N ILE A 196 -9.82 8.03 16.73
CA ILE A 196 -10.19 7.09 17.81
C ILE A 196 -8.95 6.60 18.56
N LYS A 197 -7.96 6.08 17.82
CA LYS A 197 -6.69 5.60 18.40
C LYS A 197 -5.98 6.70 19.19
N LEU A 198 -5.96 7.92 18.67
CA LEU A 198 -5.38 9.08 19.35
C LEU A 198 -6.16 9.42 20.63
N SER A 199 -7.50 9.40 20.60
CA SER A 199 -8.35 9.66 21.76
C SER A 199 -8.08 8.68 22.89
N ILE A 200 -8.00 7.38 22.56
CA ILE A 200 -7.70 6.31 23.54
C ILE A 200 -6.30 6.53 24.14
N ARG A 201 -5.33 6.89 23.32
CA ARG A 201 -3.93 7.13 23.75
C ARG A 201 -3.83 8.36 24.67
N MET A 202 -4.51 9.46 24.32
CA MET A 202 -4.52 10.68 25.12
C MET A 202 -5.19 10.49 26.50
N ALA A 203 -6.18 9.61 26.57
CA ALA A 203 -6.86 9.26 27.82
C ALA A 203 -6.11 8.20 28.64
N PHE A 204 -4.90 7.77 28.21
CA PHE A 204 -4.16 6.65 28.81
C PHE A 204 -4.97 5.35 28.94
N GLY A 205 -5.97 5.17 28.07
CA GLY A 205 -6.96 4.09 28.10
C GLY A 205 -8.26 4.48 28.80
N PHE A 206 -9.21 3.57 28.78
CA PHE A 206 -10.50 3.73 29.44
C PHE A 206 -10.77 2.52 30.32
N ARG A 207 -11.19 2.77 31.57
CA ARG A 207 -11.61 1.70 32.49
C ARG A 207 -12.98 1.13 32.10
N ASN A 208 -13.87 1.98 31.56
CA ASN A 208 -15.21 1.61 31.11
C ASN A 208 -15.30 1.80 29.58
N ILE A 209 -15.79 0.76 28.89
CA ILE A 209 -15.94 0.76 27.44
C ILE A 209 -17.04 1.74 27.00
N ASP A 210 -18.12 1.88 27.76
CA ASP A 210 -19.22 2.77 27.42
C ASP A 210 -18.74 4.23 27.43
N ASN A 211 -17.98 4.64 28.44
CA ASN A 211 -17.37 5.97 28.49
C ASN A 211 -16.40 6.20 27.31
N MET A 212 -15.70 5.16 26.87
CA MET A 212 -14.87 5.24 25.66
C MET A 212 -15.71 5.49 24.41
N ILE A 213 -16.82 4.77 24.27
CA ILE A 213 -17.75 4.92 23.14
C ILE A 213 -18.34 6.32 23.13
N ASP A 214 -18.84 6.80 24.26
CA ASP A 214 -19.43 8.13 24.40
C ASP A 214 -18.43 9.23 24.04
N MET A 215 -17.19 9.13 24.53
CA MET A 215 -16.12 10.07 24.18
C MET A 215 -15.76 10.03 22.69
N ILE A 216 -15.74 8.84 22.08
CA ILE A 216 -15.48 8.68 20.66
C ILE A 216 -16.64 9.28 19.84
N MET A 217 -17.88 9.01 20.22
CA MET A 217 -19.07 9.55 19.55
C MET A 217 -19.06 11.08 19.62
N LEU A 218 -18.81 11.66 20.80
CA LEU A 218 -18.71 13.11 20.96
C LEU A 218 -17.59 13.72 20.08
N ARG A 219 -16.42 13.11 20.06
CA ARG A 219 -15.24 13.64 19.35
C ARG A 219 -15.29 13.44 17.83
N CYS A 220 -15.97 12.42 17.36
CA CYS A 220 -16.08 12.08 15.94
C CYS A 220 -17.41 12.48 15.30
N SER A 221 -18.35 13.01 16.07
CA SER A 221 -19.62 13.58 15.58
C SER A 221 -19.43 15.03 15.11
N ASP A 222 -20.41 15.49 14.37
CA ASP A 222 -20.52 16.89 13.94
C ASP A 222 -21.30 17.74 14.98
N LEU A 223 -21.34 17.30 16.26
CA LEU A 223 -22.01 18.04 17.34
C LEU A 223 -21.19 19.28 17.71
N GLU A 224 -21.81 20.44 17.58
CA GLU A 224 -21.29 21.68 18.13
C GLU A 224 -21.53 21.72 19.63
N VAL A 225 -20.47 21.55 20.41
CA VAL A 225 -20.54 21.68 21.87
C VAL A 225 -20.15 23.11 22.24
N PRO A 226 -21.09 23.95 22.73
CA PRO A 226 -20.73 25.29 23.17
C PRO A 226 -19.78 25.19 24.35
N LEU A 227 -18.61 25.79 24.20
CA LEU A 227 -17.65 25.86 25.30
C LEU A 227 -18.07 26.91 26.32
N PRO A 228 -17.88 26.68 27.64
CA PRO A 228 -18.33 27.60 28.69
C PRO A 228 -17.73 29.01 28.62
N TRP A 229 -16.67 29.20 27.86
CA TRP A 229 -15.94 30.47 27.68
C TRP A 229 -16.01 31.06 26.27
N SER A 230 -16.86 30.52 25.39
CA SER A 230 -17.14 31.13 24.09
C SER A 230 -18.19 32.24 24.27
N TRP A 231 -17.74 33.38 24.82
CA TRP A 231 -18.51 34.62 24.92
C TRP A 231 -18.02 35.61 23.87
#